data_306371c33f5fbc0c7bf0f88868256240
#
_entry.id   306371c33f5fbc0c7bf0f88868256240
#
_cell.length_a   1.000
_cell.length_b   1.000
_cell.length_c   1.000
_cell.angle_alpha   90.00
_cell.angle_beta   90.00
_cell.angle_gamma   90.00
#
_symmetry.space_group_name_H-M   'P 1'
#
loop_
_entity.id
_entity.type
_entity.pdbx_description
1 polymer ?
#
loop_
_entity_poly.entity_id
_entity_poly.type
_entity_poly.pdbx_seq_one_letter_code
_entity_poly.pdbx_strand_id
1 'polypeptide(L)'
;MKNIVEITYYIYFMDFFTKINIPAADWQIDYNSRLAFFGSCFADNISAQFASRKFNVLANPFGTVYNPLSAAMQIKAIANGKKFGEADVFQDTRLGVSENGNEIRGPWHCWDAHSSLSAATREECIAKLNETTANAREFLQKADTVFITLGTAFVYFLRENGVAVSNCHRQDPRMFIRKMISVDHAAEALKSIVRDLLKLKNDRIIPPSVRNDEQGENRELHIVFTVSPLRHLSDGAHENTLSKATLQLAINKVIQEIASPSARNDVGAETISYFPSYEIVMDELRDYRFYNDDMIHLSKTAEGYIFERMAETYCSEKTREDIRKVEKFMKMVNHRIQDESSTATAEFLKKQHIEAQKLESQIAGLVLNV
;
A
#
# COMPACT_ATOMS: atom_id res chain seq x y z
N MET A 1 -68.19 -12.72 -9.77
CA MET A 1 -66.79 -12.40 -10.13
C MET A 1 -66.29 -11.44 -9.08
N LYS A 2 -65.49 -11.92 -8.15
CA LYS A 2 -64.88 -11.10 -7.10
C LYS A 2 -63.47 -10.73 -7.58
N ASN A 3 -63.26 -9.46 -7.84
CA ASN A 3 -61.91 -8.94 -8.09
C ASN A 3 -61.12 -8.96 -6.77
N ILE A 4 -60.15 -9.88 -6.69
CA ILE A 4 -59.17 -9.85 -5.62
C ILE A 4 -58.12 -8.84 -6.10
N VAL A 5 -58.06 -7.68 -5.48
CA VAL A 5 -56.98 -6.72 -5.61
C VAL A 5 -55.81 -7.27 -4.79
N GLU A 6 -54.81 -7.83 -5.41
CA GLU A 6 -53.55 -8.13 -4.74
C GLU A 6 -52.88 -6.81 -4.35
N ILE A 7 -52.97 -6.48 -3.07
CA ILE A 7 -52.16 -5.39 -2.50
C ILE A 7 -50.77 -5.95 -2.24
N THR A 8 -49.87 -5.71 -3.18
CA THR A 8 -48.45 -5.99 -2.98
C THR A 8 -47.91 -4.96 -1.98
N TYR A 9 -47.75 -5.37 -0.75
CA TYR A 9 -47.00 -4.58 0.25
C TYR A 9 -45.53 -4.56 -0.15
N TYR A 10 -45.06 -3.48 -0.73
CA TYR A 10 -43.63 -3.18 -0.76
C TYR A 10 -43.19 -2.85 0.66
N ILE A 11 -42.63 -3.83 1.35
CA ILE A 11 -41.90 -3.56 2.59
C ILE A 11 -40.64 -2.81 2.17
N TYR A 12 -40.64 -1.51 2.24
CA TYR A 12 -39.44 -0.68 2.17
C TYR A 12 -38.63 -1.04 3.42
N PHE A 13 -37.63 -1.89 3.28
CA PHE A 13 -36.58 -1.97 4.27
C PHE A 13 -35.82 -0.64 4.23
N MET A 14 -35.96 0.15 5.28
CA MET A 14 -35.12 1.32 5.48
C MET A 14 -33.67 0.79 5.61
N ASP A 15 -32.88 1.00 4.57
CA ASP A 15 -31.45 0.74 4.62
C ASP A 15 -30.78 1.94 5.32
N PHE A 16 -30.30 1.74 6.55
CA PHE A 16 -29.60 2.77 7.33
C PHE A 16 -28.12 2.89 6.95
N PHE A 17 -27.68 2.15 5.95
CA PHE A 17 -26.29 2.03 5.56
C PHE A 17 -26.14 2.19 4.04
N THR A 18 -25.43 3.23 3.62
CA THR A 18 -25.19 3.50 2.20
C THR A 18 -24.01 2.67 1.70
N LYS A 19 -24.27 1.44 1.26
CA LYS A 19 -23.22 0.60 0.66
C LYS A 19 -22.93 1.06 -0.78
N ILE A 20 -21.69 1.43 -1.07
CA ILE A 20 -21.25 1.73 -2.44
C ILE A 20 -21.09 0.44 -3.23
N ASN A 21 -21.47 0.49 -4.51
CA ASN A 21 -21.28 -0.65 -5.41
C ASN A 21 -19.85 -0.62 -5.97
N ILE A 22 -19.06 -1.63 -5.63
CA ILE A 22 -17.71 -1.85 -6.17
C ILE A 22 -17.78 -3.11 -7.01
N PRO A 23 -17.64 -3.02 -8.35
CA PRO A 23 -17.64 -4.21 -9.20
C PRO A 23 -16.48 -5.14 -8.82
N ALA A 24 -16.71 -6.44 -8.87
CA ALA A 24 -15.62 -7.40 -8.77
C ALA A 24 -14.65 -7.20 -9.95
N ALA A 25 -13.36 -7.29 -9.67
CA ALA A 25 -12.34 -7.27 -10.70
C ALA A 25 -12.43 -8.54 -11.56
N ASP A 26 -12.07 -8.43 -12.83
CA ASP A 26 -11.95 -9.54 -13.77
C ASP A 26 -10.70 -10.40 -13.57
N TRP A 27 -9.78 -9.93 -12.71
CA TRP A 27 -8.60 -10.64 -12.23
C TRP A 27 -8.68 -10.85 -10.72
N GLN A 28 -7.87 -11.77 -10.18
CA GLN A 28 -8.00 -12.20 -8.81
C GLN A 28 -6.68 -12.28 -8.06
N ILE A 29 -6.74 -11.94 -6.77
CA ILE A 29 -5.69 -12.15 -5.78
C ILE A 29 -5.93 -13.48 -5.07
N ASP A 30 -4.88 -14.27 -4.94
CA ASP A 30 -4.83 -15.49 -4.14
C ASP A 30 -3.50 -15.59 -3.35
N TYR A 31 -3.23 -16.71 -2.68
CA TYR A 31 -2.02 -16.90 -1.88
C TYR A 31 -0.74 -17.03 -2.71
N ASN A 32 -0.82 -17.24 -4.03
CA ASN A 32 0.33 -17.19 -4.93
C ASN A 32 0.66 -15.77 -5.36
N SER A 33 -0.25 -14.82 -5.15
CA SER A 33 -0.08 -13.42 -5.57
C SER A 33 0.97 -12.71 -4.72
N ARG A 34 1.77 -11.86 -5.38
CA ARG A 34 2.75 -10.97 -4.74
C ARG A 34 2.23 -9.53 -4.80
N LEU A 35 1.95 -8.98 -3.63
CA LEU A 35 1.29 -7.69 -3.46
C LEU A 35 2.28 -6.63 -2.99
N ALA A 36 2.41 -5.53 -3.70
CA ALA A 36 3.21 -4.40 -3.26
C ALA A 36 2.31 -3.21 -2.90
N PHE A 37 2.65 -2.51 -1.82
CA PHE A 37 1.92 -1.35 -1.32
C PHE A 37 2.87 -0.17 -1.19
N PHE A 38 2.50 0.96 -1.81
CA PHE A 38 3.20 2.23 -1.69
C PHE A 38 2.22 3.31 -1.28
N GLY A 39 2.62 4.17 -0.37
CA GLY A 39 1.80 5.32 -0.01
C GLY A 39 1.84 5.69 1.46
N SER A 40 0.72 6.26 1.94
CA SER A 40 0.58 6.78 3.29
C SER A 40 0.52 5.68 4.36
N CYS A 41 0.45 6.07 5.64
CA CYS A 41 0.23 5.14 6.75
C CYS A 41 -1.03 4.28 6.58
N PHE A 42 -2.02 4.72 5.79
CA PHE A 42 -3.14 3.88 5.42
C PHE A 42 -2.70 2.69 4.54
N ALA A 43 -1.73 2.87 3.64
CA ALA A 43 -1.14 1.76 2.88
C ALA A 43 -0.47 0.74 3.81
N ASP A 44 0.26 1.20 4.84
CA ASP A 44 0.86 0.31 5.84
C ASP A 44 -0.21 -0.47 6.61
N ASN A 45 -1.29 0.18 7.02
CA ASN A 45 -2.37 -0.48 7.75
C ASN A 45 -3.07 -1.55 6.89
N ILE A 46 -3.38 -1.24 5.63
CA ILE A 46 -4.02 -2.21 4.73
C ILE A 46 -3.05 -3.34 4.35
N SER A 47 -1.79 -3.04 4.06
CA SER A 47 -0.78 -4.08 3.79
C SER A 47 -0.60 -5.02 4.98
N ALA A 48 -0.66 -4.49 6.22
CA ALA A 48 -0.63 -5.29 7.43
C ALA A 48 -1.86 -6.21 7.57
N GLN A 49 -3.05 -5.80 7.07
CA GLN A 49 -4.22 -6.68 7.01
C GLN A 49 -3.96 -7.89 6.10
N PHE A 50 -3.34 -7.69 4.92
CA PHE A 50 -2.94 -8.79 4.04
C PHE A 50 -1.83 -9.65 4.65
N ALA A 51 -0.77 -9.03 5.18
CA ALA A 51 0.36 -9.74 5.78
C ALA A 51 -0.05 -10.58 7.00
N SER A 52 -0.95 -10.08 7.86
CA SER A 52 -1.48 -10.84 9.00
C SER A 52 -2.27 -12.08 8.60
N ARG A 53 -2.78 -12.10 7.37
CA ARG A 53 -3.45 -13.23 6.73
C ARG A 53 -2.53 -14.05 5.85
N LYS A 54 -1.21 -13.82 5.96
CA LYS A 54 -0.15 -14.60 5.30
C LYS A 54 -0.10 -14.46 3.77
N PHE A 55 -0.62 -13.38 3.21
CA PHE A 55 -0.30 -13.01 1.83
C PHE A 55 1.16 -12.56 1.70
N ASN A 56 1.75 -12.74 0.52
CA ASN A 56 3.10 -12.28 0.22
C ASN A 56 3.10 -10.78 -0.08
N VAL A 57 3.61 -9.96 0.83
CA VAL A 57 3.47 -8.50 0.82
C VAL A 57 4.81 -7.79 0.92
N LEU A 58 5.02 -6.80 0.04
CA LEU A 58 6.02 -5.73 0.20
C LEU A 58 5.29 -4.43 0.52
N ALA A 59 5.63 -3.77 1.61
CA ALA A 59 5.03 -2.49 1.99
C ALA A 59 6.08 -1.41 2.15
N ASN A 60 5.87 -0.26 1.50
CA ASN A 60 6.64 0.96 1.65
C ASN A 60 8.16 0.75 1.89
N PRO A 61 8.88 0.11 0.95
CA PRO A 61 10.28 -0.27 1.18
C PRO A 61 11.19 0.94 1.52
N PHE A 62 10.93 2.12 0.96
CA PHE A 62 11.60 3.37 1.32
C PHE A 62 10.91 4.15 2.43
N GLY A 63 9.89 3.56 3.07
CA GLY A 63 9.01 4.18 4.05
C GLY A 63 7.83 4.92 3.43
N THR A 64 6.92 5.38 4.29
CA THR A 64 5.67 6.02 3.87
C THR A 64 5.88 7.26 3.00
N VAL A 65 5.06 7.37 1.97
CA VAL A 65 4.96 8.55 1.11
C VAL A 65 3.50 8.98 0.99
N TYR A 66 3.25 10.27 0.82
CA TYR A 66 1.89 10.79 0.87
C TYR A 66 1.41 11.38 -0.45
N ASN A 67 2.32 11.77 -1.33
CA ASN A 67 2.02 12.50 -2.54
C ASN A 67 2.51 11.78 -3.81
N PRO A 68 1.94 12.09 -4.98
CA PRO A 68 2.29 11.43 -6.24
C PRO A 68 3.76 11.54 -6.63
N LEU A 69 4.40 12.70 -6.38
CA LEU A 69 5.80 12.92 -6.77
C LEU A 69 6.75 12.04 -5.95
N SER A 70 6.55 11.98 -4.64
CA SER A 70 7.37 11.14 -3.77
C SER A 70 7.20 9.65 -4.09
N ALA A 71 5.96 9.20 -4.35
CA ALA A 71 5.71 7.82 -4.78
C ALA A 71 6.41 7.51 -6.12
N ALA A 72 6.32 8.43 -7.09
CA ALA A 72 6.98 8.28 -8.38
C ALA A 72 8.51 8.24 -8.26
N MET A 73 9.11 9.09 -7.41
CA MET A 73 10.55 9.09 -7.17
C MET A 73 11.04 7.76 -6.60
N GLN A 74 10.36 7.23 -5.57
CA GLN A 74 10.72 5.95 -4.97
C GLN A 74 10.57 4.80 -5.96
N ILE A 75 9.44 4.69 -6.64
CA ILE A 75 9.19 3.62 -7.62
C ILE A 75 10.18 3.70 -8.77
N LYS A 76 10.50 4.90 -9.28
CA LYS A 76 11.52 5.10 -10.32
C LYS A 76 12.90 4.65 -9.86
N ALA A 77 13.30 4.98 -8.62
CA ALA A 77 14.58 4.55 -8.05
C ALA A 77 14.67 3.02 -8.00
N ILE A 78 13.61 2.35 -7.53
CA ILE A 78 13.55 0.88 -7.47
C ILE A 78 13.54 0.28 -8.89
N ALA A 79 12.66 0.76 -9.76
CA ALA A 79 12.49 0.21 -11.11
C ALA A 79 13.75 0.31 -11.95
N ASN A 80 14.50 1.38 -11.81
CA ASN A 80 15.77 1.56 -12.52
C ASN A 80 16.99 0.97 -11.77
N GLY A 81 16.81 0.37 -10.60
CA GLY A 81 17.90 -0.17 -9.79
C GLY A 81 18.93 0.89 -9.41
N LYS A 82 18.43 2.10 -9.01
CA LYS A 82 19.29 3.22 -8.62
C LYS A 82 20.34 2.76 -7.62
N LYS A 83 21.60 3.12 -7.91
CA LYS A 83 22.71 2.98 -6.97
C LYS A 83 22.89 4.31 -6.26
N PHE A 84 22.54 4.35 -4.98
CA PHE A 84 22.78 5.51 -4.13
C PHE A 84 24.27 5.64 -3.81
N GLY A 85 24.75 6.87 -3.80
CA GLY A 85 26.14 7.22 -3.50
C GLY A 85 26.20 8.42 -2.53
N GLU A 86 27.40 8.97 -2.35
CA GLU A 86 27.64 10.06 -1.40
C GLU A 86 26.80 11.31 -1.68
N ALA A 87 26.53 11.62 -2.94
CA ALA A 87 25.72 12.77 -3.34
C ALA A 87 24.22 12.64 -3.04
N ASP A 88 23.75 11.42 -2.76
CA ASP A 88 22.33 11.15 -2.48
C ASP A 88 21.97 11.26 -0.98
N VAL A 89 22.98 11.38 -0.12
CA VAL A 89 22.80 11.41 1.34
C VAL A 89 23.40 12.68 1.93
N PHE A 90 22.79 13.12 3.03
CA PHE A 90 23.27 14.30 3.77
C PHE A 90 23.28 14.00 5.28
N GLN A 91 24.15 14.67 5.99
CA GLN A 91 24.22 14.56 7.44
C GLN A 91 23.30 15.59 8.08
N ASP A 92 22.54 15.18 9.10
CA ASP A 92 21.80 16.12 9.94
C ASP A 92 22.78 17.05 10.65
N THR A 93 22.70 18.35 10.31
CA THR A 93 23.60 19.38 10.85
C THR A 93 23.08 20.01 12.14
N ARG A 94 21.93 19.59 12.67
CA ARG A 94 21.46 20.03 13.97
C ARG A 94 22.36 19.43 15.03
N LEU A 95 23.15 20.31 15.62
CA LEU A 95 24.11 19.95 16.67
C LEU A 95 23.35 19.61 17.96
N GLY A 96 23.48 18.37 18.41
CA GLY A 96 23.29 18.02 19.81
C GLY A 96 24.63 18.24 20.54
N VAL A 97 24.57 18.65 21.81
CA VAL A 97 25.75 18.65 22.68
C VAL A 97 25.58 17.49 23.64
N SER A 98 26.58 16.61 23.69
CA SER A 98 26.62 15.52 24.67
C SER A 98 26.73 16.07 26.09
N GLU A 99 26.38 15.26 27.09
CA GLU A 99 26.60 15.62 28.52
C GLU A 99 28.05 16.03 28.82
N ASN A 100 28.99 15.61 28.00
CA ASN A 100 30.42 15.93 28.12
C ASN A 100 30.84 17.15 27.25
N GLY A 101 29.91 17.90 26.69
CA GLY A 101 30.19 19.11 25.91
C GLY A 101 30.69 18.88 24.46
N ASN A 102 30.73 17.61 23.99
CA ASN A 102 31.13 17.30 22.61
C ASN A 102 29.94 17.50 21.64
N GLU A 103 30.22 18.05 20.46
CA GLU A 103 29.25 18.11 19.37
C GLU A 103 28.83 16.70 18.95
N ILE A 104 27.51 16.42 19.05
CA ILE A 104 26.92 15.20 18.50
C ILE A 104 26.37 15.55 17.12
N ARG A 105 26.99 15.02 16.07
CA ARG A 105 26.43 15.08 14.71
C ARG A 105 25.27 14.12 14.59
N GLY A 106 24.20 14.56 13.92
CA GLY A 106 23.02 13.73 13.68
C GLY A 106 23.29 12.61 12.65
N PRO A 107 22.32 11.72 12.45
CA PRO A 107 22.42 10.62 11.49
C PRO A 107 22.48 11.13 10.05
N TRP A 108 22.87 10.24 9.15
CA TRP A 108 22.81 10.43 7.71
C TRP A 108 21.44 10.07 7.16
N HIS A 109 20.93 10.88 6.24
CA HIS A 109 19.61 10.79 5.66
C HIS A 109 19.65 10.83 4.13
N CYS A 110 18.55 10.39 3.49
CA CYS A 110 18.28 10.57 2.07
C CYS A 110 16.93 11.29 1.90
N TRP A 111 16.85 12.31 1.05
CA TRP A 111 15.61 13.06 0.80
C TRP A 111 14.48 12.20 0.21
N ASP A 112 14.84 11.11 -0.49
CA ASP A 112 13.89 10.22 -1.16
C ASP A 112 13.33 9.13 -0.24
N ALA A 113 13.86 8.99 1.00
CA ALA A 113 13.53 7.90 1.91
C ALA A 113 13.08 8.38 3.29
N HIS A 114 12.35 7.54 3.98
CA HIS A 114 11.94 7.77 5.38
C HIS A 114 13.13 7.59 6.33
N SER A 115 13.03 8.19 7.52
CA SER A 115 14.08 8.12 8.55
C SER A 115 14.39 6.71 9.05
N SER A 116 13.56 5.71 8.74
CA SER A 116 13.87 4.30 9.02
C SER A 116 15.11 3.79 8.26
N LEU A 117 15.45 4.41 7.11
CA LEU A 117 16.65 4.10 6.34
C LEU A 117 17.85 4.98 6.70
N SER A 118 17.70 5.89 7.65
CA SER A 118 18.82 6.67 8.16
C SER A 118 19.79 5.81 8.97
N ALA A 119 21.04 6.25 9.06
CA ALA A 119 22.07 5.53 9.80
C ALA A 119 23.08 6.49 10.47
N ALA A 120 23.84 5.98 11.41
CA ALA A 120 24.85 6.76 12.12
C ALA A 120 26.00 7.18 11.22
N THR A 121 26.36 6.35 10.22
CA THR A 121 27.42 6.62 9.26
C THR A 121 26.86 6.78 7.84
N ARG A 122 27.60 7.46 6.97
CA ARG A 122 27.27 7.64 5.57
C ARG A 122 27.20 6.32 4.84
N GLU A 123 28.20 5.49 5.06
CA GLU A 123 28.38 4.20 4.42
C GLU A 123 27.22 3.24 4.76
N GLU A 124 26.79 3.20 6.03
CA GLU A 124 25.64 2.40 6.46
C GLU A 124 24.32 2.92 5.83
N CYS A 125 24.14 4.25 5.74
CA CYS A 125 22.95 4.82 5.11
C CYS A 125 22.89 4.43 3.61
N ILE A 126 24.00 4.58 2.89
CA ILE A 126 24.12 4.19 1.48
C ILE A 126 23.89 2.68 1.30
N ALA A 127 24.47 1.85 2.18
CA ALA A 127 24.31 0.40 2.13
C ALA A 127 22.84 -0.01 2.30
N LYS A 128 22.14 0.53 3.32
CA LYS A 128 20.70 0.30 3.56
C LYS A 128 19.84 0.69 2.35
N LEU A 129 20.10 1.87 1.76
CA LEU A 129 19.35 2.34 0.58
C LEU A 129 19.55 1.40 -0.61
N ASN A 130 20.78 0.96 -0.86
CA ASN A 130 21.11 0.08 -1.97
C ASN A 130 20.56 -1.34 -1.78
N GLU A 131 20.62 -1.89 -0.57
CA GLU A 131 20.03 -3.18 -0.21
C GLU A 131 18.51 -3.13 -0.37
N THR A 132 17.86 -2.09 0.18
CA THR A 132 16.41 -1.90 0.04
C THR A 132 16.00 -1.79 -1.43
N THR A 133 16.77 -1.06 -2.25
CA THR A 133 16.52 -0.95 -3.68
C THR A 133 16.58 -2.30 -4.37
N ALA A 134 17.60 -3.10 -4.08
CA ALA A 134 17.80 -4.41 -4.70
C ALA A 134 16.66 -5.37 -4.33
N ASN A 135 16.34 -5.47 -3.04
CA ASN A 135 15.29 -6.35 -2.54
C ASN A 135 13.88 -5.95 -3.06
N ALA A 136 13.59 -4.64 -3.04
CA ALA A 136 12.32 -4.13 -3.55
C ALA A 136 12.20 -4.33 -5.08
N ARG A 137 13.29 -4.15 -5.83
CA ARG A 137 13.31 -4.38 -7.27
C ARG A 137 13.04 -5.86 -7.60
N GLU A 138 13.71 -6.79 -6.92
CA GLU A 138 13.48 -8.22 -7.11
C GLU A 138 12.02 -8.59 -6.83
N PHE A 139 11.44 -8.06 -5.75
CA PHE A 139 10.04 -8.30 -5.43
C PHE A 139 9.11 -7.76 -6.52
N LEU A 140 9.29 -6.50 -6.93
CA LEU A 140 8.44 -5.82 -7.92
C LEU A 140 8.52 -6.46 -9.31
N GLN A 141 9.67 -7.02 -9.71
CA GLN A 141 9.76 -7.79 -10.95
C GLN A 141 8.82 -8.99 -10.99
N LYS A 142 8.48 -9.53 -9.82
CA LYS A 142 7.62 -10.70 -9.65
C LYS A 142 6.22 -10.32 -9.13
N ALA A 143 5.96 -9.03 -8.87
CA ALA A 143 4.69 -8.58 -8.33
C ALA A 143 3.55 -8.74 -9.34
N ASP A 144 2.38 -9.11 -8.82
CA ASP A 144 1.14 -9.27 -9.60
C ASP A 144 0.22 -8.07 -9.41
N THR A 145 0.27 -7.44 -8.23
CA THR A 145 -0.55 -6.28 -7.93
C THR A 145 0.26 -5.23 -7.15
N VAL A 146 0.16 -3.98 -7.58
CA VAL A 146 0.76 -2.83 -6.90
C VAL A 146 -0.32 -1.84 -6.52
N PHE A 147 -0.52 -1.64 -5.22
CA PHE A 147 -1.44 -0.66 -4.66
C PHE A 147 -0.71 0.66 -4.39
N ILE A 148 -1.21 1.76 -4.93
CA ILE A 148 -0.66 3.11 -4.74
C ILE A 148 -1.68 3.96 -3.98
N THR A 149 -1.40 4.24 -2.71
CA THR A 149 -2.30 4.99 -1.83
C THR A 149 -1.84 6.43 -1.65
N LEU A 150 -2.58 7.37 -2.23
CA LEU A 150 -2.24 8.79 -2.19
C LEU A 150 -2.92 9.50 -1.01
N GLY A 151 -2.14 10.21 -0.19
CA GLY A 151 -2.63 10.92 0.99
C GLY A 151 -2.93 12.39 0.72
N THR A 152 -2.05 13.08 0.00
CA THR A 152 -2.14 14.53 -0.22
C THR A 152 -1.52 14.93 -1.56
N ALA A 153 -2.02 16.04 -2.14
CA ALA A 153 -1.41 16.70 -3.28
C ALA A 153 -0.38 17.77 -2.85
N PHE A 154 -0.16 17.97 -1.55
CA PHE A 154 0.89 18.85 -1.07
C PHE A 154 2.25 18.16 -1.10
N VAL A 155 3.25 18.88 -1.63
CA VAL A 155 4.63 18.40 -1.80
C VAL A 155 5.59 19.40 -1.18
N TYR A 156 6.63 18.90 -0.53
CA TYR A 156 7.75 19.69 -0.08
C TYR A 156 8.84 19.73 -1.16
N PHE A 157 9.37 20.92 -1.40
CA PHE A 157 10.46 21.17 -2.34
C PHE A 157 11.60 21.84 -1.60
N LEU A 158 12.83 21.45 -1.88
CA LEU A 158 14.00 22.20 -1.41
C LEU A 158 13.99 23.61 -2.01
N ARG A 159 14.13 24.64 -1.18
CA ARG A 159 14.08 26.04 -1.62
C ARG A 159 15.25 26.40 -2.54
N GLU A 160 16.41 25.78 -2.32
CA GLU A 160 17.63 26.12 -3.06
C GLU A 160 17.58 25.68 -4.53
N ASN A 161 16.94 24.54 -4.83
CA ASN A 161 17.01 23.94 -6.17
C ASN A 161 15.64 23.48 -6.72
N GLY A 162 14.58 23.60 -5.92
CA GLY A 162 13.23 23.21 -6.33
C GLY A 162 12.98 21.69 -6.44
N VAL A 163 13.89 20.86 -5.94
CA VAL A 163 13.75 19.40 -5.96
C VAL A 163 12.71 18.98 -4.92
N ALA A 164 11.79 18.11 -5.35
CA ALA A 164 10.81 17.50 -4.44
C ALA A 164 11.49 16.53 -3.47
N VAL A 165 11.01 16.47 -2.23
CA VAL A 165 11.52 15.55 -1.21
C VAL A 165 10.40 14.70 -0.64
N SER A 166 10.71 13.44 -0.34
CA SER A 166 9.77 12.52 0.29
C SER A 166 9.68 12.72 1.80
N ASN A 167 10.78 13.12 2.43
CA ASN A 167 10.85 13.36 3.87
C ASN A 167 11.76 14.55 4.18
N CYS A 168 11.29 15.46 5.04
CA CYS A 168 12.06 16.63 5.49
C CYS A 168 13.04 16.29 6.62
N HIS A 169 13.03 15.08 7.19
CA HIS A 169 13.90 14.63 8.29
C HIS A 169 13.98 15.60 9.47
N ARG A 170 12.87 16.33 9.74
CA ARG A 170 12.81 17.38 10.78
C ARG A 170 13.86 18.49 10.60
N GLN A 171 14.41 18.66 9.40
CA GLN A 171 15.32 19.78 9.11
C GLN A 171 14.60 21.13 9.23
N ASP A 172 15.35 22.21 9.22
CA ASP A 172 14.81 23.57 9.34
C ASP A 172 13.68 23.80 8.31
N PRO A 173 12.46 24.14 8.74
CA PRO A 173 11.33 24.38 7.83
C PRO A 173 11.62 25.44 6.76
N ARG A 174 12.54 26.37 7.03
CA ARG A 174 12.96 27.42 6.07
C ARG A 174 13.69 26.86 4.85
N MET A 175 14.20 25.63 4.92
CA MET A 175 14.82 24.95 3.77
C MET A 175 13.80 24.53 2.72
N PHE A 176 12.51 24.51 3.05
CA PHE A 176 11.49 23.96 2.19
C PHE A 176 10.47 24.98 1.74
N ILE A 177 9.89 24.72 0.57
CA ILE A 177 8.64 25.33 0.11
C ILE A 177 7.62 24.20 0.04
N ARG A 178 6.49 24.34 0.72
CA ARG A 178 5.37 23.41 0.66
C ARG A 178 4.25 24.00 -0.20
N LYS A 179 3.84 23.30 -1.24
CA LYS A 179 2.75 23.72 -2.13
C LYS A 179 1.95 22.55 -2.65
N MET A 180 0.69 22.79 -2.96
CA MET A 180 -0.16 21.85 -3.65
C MET A 180 0.21 21.81 -5.14
N ILE A 181 0.38 20.60 -5.70
CA ILE A 181 0.61 20.42 -7.14
C ILE A 181 -0.72 20.41 -7.88
N SER A 182 -0.68 20.73 -9.16
CA SER A 182 -1.86 20.69 -10.04
C SER A 182 -2.29 19.25 -10.36
N VAL A 183 -3.52 19.10 -10.85
CA VAL A 183 -4.04 17.82 -11.36
C VAL A 183 -3.13 17.25 -12.46
N ASP A 184 -2.68 18.10 -13.40
CA ASP A 184 -1.81 17.68 -14.49
C ASP A 184 -0.44 17.19 -13.97
N HIS A 185 0.15 17.90 -13.03
CA HIS A 185 1.44 17.50 -12.45
C HIS A 185 1.32 16.19 -11.67
N ALA A 186 0.23 16.00 -10.92
CA ALA A 186 -0.08 14.74 -10.25
C ALA A 186 -0.28 13.60 -11.26
N ALA A 187 -1.06 13.84 -12.33
CA ALA A 187 -1.31 12.85 -13.38
C ALA A 187 -0.01 12.41 -14.09
N GLU A 188 0.90 13.35 -14.41
CA GLU A 188 2.20 12.99 -15.00
C GLU A 188 3.06 12.13 -14.06
N ALA A 189 3.04 12.41 -12.75
CA ALA A 189 3.72 11.56 -11.78
C ALA A 189 3.12 10.14 -11.75
N LEU A 190 1.78 10.01 -11.77
CA LEU A 190 1.11 8.71 -11.79
C LEU A 190 1.39 7.94 -13.10
N LYS A 191 1.39 8.62 -14.24
CA LYS A 191 1.79 7.99 -15.52
C LYS A 191 3.24 7.50 -15.48
N SER A 192 4.14 8.24 -14.83
CA SER A 192 5.53 7.76 -14.68
C SER A 192 5.62 6.50 -13.82
N ILE A 193 4.82 6.40 -12.74
CA ILE A 193 4.71 5.19 -11.92
C ILE A 193 4.29 4.00 -12.79
N VAL A 194 3.22 4.14 -13.56
CA VAL A 194 2.71 3.08 -14.45
C VAL A 194 3.79 2.64 -15.43
N ARG A 195 4.39 3.59 -16.13
CA ARG A 195 5.45 3.32 -17.13
C ARG A 195 6.65 2.60 -16.51
N ASP A 196 7.13 3.06 -15.34
CA ASP A 196 8.31 2.49 -14.68
C ASP A 196 8.03 1.06 -14.17
N LEU A 197 6.83 0.79 -13.63
CA LEU A 197 6.42 -0.54 -13.19
C LEU A 197 6.25 -1.51 -14.36
N LEU A 198 5.58 -1.11 -15.43
CA LEU A 198 5.39 -1.95 -16.62
C LEU A 198 6.73 -2.25 -17.30
N LYS A 199 7.61 -1.26 -17.42
CA LYS A 199 8.96 -1.47 -17.93
C LYS A 199 9.71 -2.47 -17.07
N LEU A 200 9.68 -2.33 -15.74
CA LEU A 200 10.33 -3.26 -14.82
C LEU A 200 9.83 -4.70 -14.97
N LYS A 201 8.52 -4.88 -15.17
CA LYS A 201 7.90 -6.19 -15.40
C LYS A 201 8.36 -6.79 -16.71
N ASN A 202 8.45 -5.98 -17.79
CA ASN A 202 8.87 -6.41 -19.12
C ASN A 202 10.38 -6.67 -19.22
N ASP A 203 11.20 -5.98 -18.42
CA ASP A 203 12.66 -6.19 -18.35
C ASP A 203 13.04 -7.54 -17.69
N ARG A 204 12.09 -8.28 -17.15
CA ARG A 204 12.30 -9.63 -16.65
C ARG A 204 12.68 -10.55 -17.80
N ILE A 205 13.93 -11.03 -17.82
CA ILE A 205 14.38 -12.04 -18.76
C ILE A 205 13.75 -13.38 -18.36
N ILE A 206 12.64 -13.75 -18.98
CA ILE A 206 12.03 -15.08 -18.81
C ILE A 206 12.60 -15.95 -19.94
N PRO A 207 13.36 -17.03 -19.63
CA PRO A 207 13.80 -17.97 -20.64
C PRO A 207 12.57 -18.51 -21.42
N PRO A 208 12.68 -18.72 -22.74
CA PRO A 208 11.56 -19.21 -23.56
C PRO A 208 10.95 -20.53 -23.04
N SER A 209 11.73 -21.35 -22.34
CA SER A 209 11.31 -22.62 -21.73
C SER A 209 10.41 -22.47 -20.51
N VAL A 210 10.32 -21.25 -19.91
CA VAL A 210 9.57 -20.97 -18.66
C VAL A 210 8.30 -20.15 -18.93
N ARG A 211 8.03 -19.79 -20.21
CA ARG A 211 6.88 -18.94 -20.56
C ARG A 211 5.50 -19.59 -20.37
N ASN A 212 5.43 -20.90 -20.18
CA ASN A 212 4.19 -21.68 -20.10
C ASN A 212 4.12 -22.53 -18.83
N ASP A 213 4.79 -22.15 -17.73
CA ASP A 213 4.69 -22.95 -16.53
C ASP A 213 3.34 -22.74 -15.80
N GLU A 214 2.71 -23.86 -15.45
CA GLU A 214 1.48 -23.91 -14.65
C GLU A 214 1.66 -23.36 -13.21
N GLN A 215 2.86 -22.85 -12.86
CA GLN A 215 3.23 -22.39 -11.51
C GLN A 215 2.97 -20.89 -11.29
N GLY A 216 2.34 -20.18 -12.23
CA GLY A 216 1.90 -18.78 -12.02
C GLY A 216 3.02 -17.72 -12.02
N GLU A 217 4.22 -18.05 -12.50
CA GLU A 217 5.36 -17.11 -12.52
C GLU A 217 5.21 -15.92 -13.48
N ASN A 218 4.18 -15.90 -14.33
CA ASN A 218 3.99 -14.88 -15.36
C ASN A 218 2.60 -14.22 -15.33
N ARG A 219 2.13 -13.88 -14.12
CA ARG A 219 0.86 -13.15 -13.98
C ARG A 219 1.03 -11.71 -14.50
N GLU A 220 -0.03 -11.20 -15.10
CA GLU A 220 -0.13 -9.80 -15.52
C GLU A 220 -0.02 -8.87 -14.30
N LEU A 221 0.57 -7.69 -14.50
CA LEU A 221 0.68 -6.68 -13.43
C LEU A 221 -0.57 -5.82 -13.41
N HIS A 222 -1.21 -5.74 -12.25
CA HIS A 222 -2.32 -4.82 -11.99
C HIS A 222 -1.87 -3.69 -11.07
N ILE A 223 -2.18 -2.46 -11.43
CA ILE A 223 -1.87 -1.26 -10.65
C ILE A 223 -3.18 -0.66 -10.15
N VAL A 224 -3.35 -0.62 -8.84
CA VAL A 224 -4.56 -0.12 -8.19
C VAL A 224 -4.24 1.20 -7.49
N PHE A 225 -4.80 2.29 -7.98
CA PHE A 225 -4.76 3.56 -7.30
C PHE A 225 -5.89 3.67 -6.27
N THR A 226 -5.61 4.33 -5.16
CA THR A 226 -6.61 4.67 -4.16
C THR A 226 -6.25 5.98 -3.46
N VAL A 227 -7.25 6.70 -2.96
CA VAL A 227 -7.05 7.90 -2.15
C VAL A 227 -7.25 7.54 -0.68
N SER A 228 -6.25 7.83 0.14
CA SER A 228 -6.32 7.63 1.59
C SER A 228 -7.49 8.40 2.20
N PRO A 229 -8.33 7.78 3.02
CA PRO A 229 -9.42 8.46 3.71
C PRO A 229 -8.94 9.38 4.84
N LEU A 230 -7.71 9.24 5.29
CA LEU A 230 -7.16 10.02 6.39
C LEU A 230 -7.05 11.50 6.04
N ARG A 231 -7.42 12.36 6.99
CA ARG A 231 -7.40 13.82 6.83
C ARG A 231 -6.06 14.40 7.28
N HIS A 232 -5.47 15.27 6.46
CA HIS A 232 -4.30 16.07 6.82
C HIS A 232 -4.77 17.44 7.34
N LEU A 233 -5.27 17.48 8.57
CA LEU A 233 -5.90 18.67 9.15
C LEU A 233 -4.94 19.84 9.38
N SER A 234 -3.63 19.58 9.43
CA SER A 234 -2.60 20.64 9.48
C SER A 234 -2.60 21.54 8.25
N ASP A 235 -3.19 21.08 7.14
CA ASP A 235 -3.31 21.85 5.91
C ASP A 235 -4.54 22.79 5.91
N GLY A 236 -5.45 22.60 6.88
CA GLY A 236 -6.79 23.18 6.85
C GLY A 236 -7.81 22.22 6.24
N ALA A 237 -9.05 22.31 6.70
CA ALA A 237 -10.12 21.38 6.26
C ALA A 237 -10.46 21.57 4.77
N HIS A 238 -10.51 22.82 4.29
CA HIS A 238 -10.81 23.12 2.90
C HIS A 238 -9.66 22.73 1.99
N GLU A 239 -8.43 23.09 2.33
CA GLU A 239 -7.21 22.75 1.59
C GLU A 239 -7.03 21.23 1.49
N ASN A 240 -7.35 20.48 2.56
CA ASN A 240 -7.35 19.03 2.51
C ASN A 240 -8.39 18.51 1.52
N THR A 241 -9.59 19.10 1.47
CA THR A 241 -10.64 18.72 0.50
C THR A 241 -10.17 18.97 -0.94
N LEU A 242 -9.59 20.14 -1.21
CA LEU A 242 -9.02 20.45 -2.54
C LEU A 242 -7.87 19.49 -2.91
N SER A 243 -7.03 19.17 -1.95
CA SER A 243 -5.94 18.20 -2.12
C SER A 243 -6.47 16.81 -2.50
N LYS A 244 -7.50 16.30 -1.80
CA LYS A 244 -8.12 15.01 -2.14
C LYS A 244 -8.79 15.04 -3.53
N ALA A 245 -9.51 16.11 -3.84
CA ALA A 245 -10.12 16.30 -5.17
C ALA A 245 -9.06 16.31 -6.28
N THR A 246 -7.91 16.98 -6.07
CA THR A 246 -6.79 16.98 -7.01
C THR A 246 -6.28 15.55 -7.28
N LEU A 247 -6.14 14.74 -6.23
CA LEU A 247 -5.69 13.34 -6.38
C LEU A 247 -6.71 12.50 -7.17
N GLN A 248 -8.00 12.61 -6.84
CA GLN A 248 -9.07 11.88 -7.52
C GLN A 248 -9.15 12.24 -9.00
N LEU A 249 -9.11 13.54 -9.33
CA LEU A 249 -9.11 14.01 -10.71
C LEU A 249 -7.86 13.55 -11.48
N ALA A 250 -6.68 13.54 -10.83
CA ALA A 250 -5.46 13.06 -11.46
C ALA A 250 -5.52 11.55 -11.77
N ILE A 251 -6.00 10.74 -10.82
CA ILE A 251 -6.19 9.30 -11.02
C ILE A 251 -7.18 9.04 -12.15
N ASN A 252 -8.35 9.70 -12.11
CA ASN A 252 -9.36 9.55 -13.16
C ASN A 252 -8.81 9.92 -14.55
N LYS A 253 -8.05 11.02 -14.64
CA LYS A 253 -7.39 11.44 -15.89
C LYS A 253 -6.46 10.35 -16.42
N VAL A 254 -5.61 9.76 -15.56
CA VAL A 254 -4.67 8.70 -15.96
C VAL A 254 -5.41 7.45 -16.44
N ILE A 255 -6.45 7.01 -15.72
CA ILE A 255 -7.25 5.84 -16.13
C ILE A 255 -7.91 6.08 -17.49
N GLN A 256 -8.52 7.26 -17.70
CA GLN A 256 -9.18 7.59 -18.97
C GLN A 256 -8.19 7.68 -20.15
N GLU A 257 -7.02 8.28 -19.95
CA GLU A 257 -6.02 8.42 -20.99
C GLU A 257 -5.44 7.05 -21.41
N ILE A 258 -5.20 6.15 -20.46
CA ILE A 258 -4.68 4.79 -20.71
C ILE A 258 -5.77 3.89 -21.32
N ALA A 259 -7.03 4.01 -20.86
CA ALA A 259 -8.16 3.28 -21.44
C ALA A 259 -8.55 3.75 -22.87
N SER A 260 -7.97 4.86 -23.33
CA SER A 260 -8.25 5.41 -24.67
C SER A 260 -7.81 4.45 -25.79
N PRO A 261 -8.59 4.27 -26.87
CA PRO A 261 -8.22 3.42 -28.00
C PRO A 261 -6.88 3.76 -28.66
N SER A 262 -6.45 5.03 -28.57
CA SER A 262 -5.17 5.50 -29.10
C SER A 262 -3.95 5.04 -28.25
N ALA A 263 -4.16 4.69 -26.98
CA ALA A 263 -3.11 4.25 -26.05
C ALA A 263 -3.03 2.72 -25.90
N ARG A 264 -3.98 1.97 -26.47
CA ARG A 264 -4.10 0.50 -26.29
C ARG A 264 -2.96 -0.33 -26.86
N ASN A 265 -2.06 0.26 -27.63
CA ASN A 265 -0.96 -0.49 -28.26
C ASN A 265 0.18 -0.84 -27.29
N ASP A 266 0.30 -0.16 -26.14
CA ASP A 266 1.43 -0.32 -25.22
C ASP A 266 1.05 -0.76 -23.80
N VAL A 267 -0.22 -0.54 -23.36
CA VAL A 267 -0.71 -0.87 -22.00
C VAL A 267 -2.13 -1.42 -22.11
N GLY A 268 -2.37 -2.62 -21.63
CA GLY A 268 -3.74 -3.17 -21.53
C GLY A 268 -4.62 -2.24 -20.68
N ALA A 269 -5.81 -1.88 -21.16
CA ALA A 269 -6.75 -1.00 -20.44
C ALA A 269 -7.18 -1.58 -19.06
N GLU A 270 -7.01 -2.88 -18.86
CA GLU A 270 -7.40 -3.66 -17.68
C GLU A 270 -6.33 -3.63 -16.57
N THR A 271 -5.12 -3.15 -16.90
CA THR A 271 -3.97 -3.14 -15.98
C THR A 271 -4.09 -2.11 -14.86
N ILE A 272 -4.94 -1.06 -15.02
CA ILE A 272 -5.01 0.07 -14.08
C ILE A 272 -6.44 0.29 -13.63
N SER A 273 -6.63 0.37 -12.30
CA SER A 273 -7.94 0.58 -11.70
C SER A 273 -7.90 1.53 -10.49
N TYR A 274 -9.08 1.93 -10.01
CA TYR A 274 -9.25 2.70 -8.78
C TYR A 274 -10.04 1.89 -7.77
N PHE A 275 -9.53 1.80 -6.53
CA PHE A 275 -10.27 1.26 -5.41
C PHE A 275 -10.76 2.40 -4.50
N PRO A 276 -12.06 2.51 -4.21
CA PRO A 276 -12.66 3.68 -3.56
C PRO A 276 -12.54 3.65 -2.03
N SER A 277 -11.31 3.55 -1.48
CA SER A 277 -11.09 3.57 -0.03
C SER A 277 -11.57 4.86 0.63
N TYR A 278 -11.41 6.00 -0.08
CA TYR A 278 -11.87 7.29 0.41
C TYR A 278 -13.39 7.33 0.54
N GLU A 279 -14.09 6.88 -0.48
CA GLU A 279 -15.54 6.86 -0.55
C GLU A 279 -16.14 5.86 0.45
N ILE A 280 -15.51 4.70 0.65
CA ILE A 280 -15.94 3.75 1.69
C ILE A 280 -16.01 4.43 3.05
N VAL A 281 -14.97 5.18 3.42
CA VAL A 281 -14.96 5.85 4.73
C VAL A 281 -15.91 7.04 4.77
N MET A 282 -15.98 7.83 3.70
CA MET A 282 -16.82 9.03 3.66
C MET A 282 -18.32 8.72 3.55
N ASP A 283 -18.68 7.59 2.94
CA ASP A 283 -20.08 7.27 2.64
C ASP A 283 -20.61 6.07 3.44
N GLU A 284 -19.84 4.98 3.59
CA GLU A 284 -20.27 3.80 4.33
C GLU A 284 -19.98 3.91 5.84
N LEU A 285 -18.84 4.51 6.25
CA LEU A 285 -18.36 4.55 7.63
C LEU A 285 -18.51 5.95 8.25
N ARG A 286 -19.71 6.56 8.12
CA ARG A 286 -20.01 7.94 8.58
C ARG A 286 -20.22 8.06 10.09
N ASP A 287 -19.35 7.44 10.90
CA ASP A 287 -19.50 7.47 12.35
C ASP A 287 -18.11 7.51 13.01
N TYR A 288 -17.96 8.30 14.07
CA TYR A 288 -16.70 8.44 14.80
C TYR A 288 -16.22 7.14 15.45
N ARG A 289 -17.07 6.12 15.66
CA ARG A 289 -16.65 4.78 16.13
C ARG A 289 -15.68 4.07 15.18
N PHE A 290 -15.58 4.51 13.93
CA PHE A 290 -14.66 3.97 12.94
C PHE A 290 -13.29 4.66 12.96
N TYR A 291 -13.09 5.61 13.87
CA TYR A 291 -11.82 6.30 14.08
C TYR A 291 -11.17 5.86 15.40
N ASN A 292 -9.86 6.05 15.50
CA ASN A 292 -9.13 5.94 16.76
C ASN A 292 -9.41 7.15 17.67
N ASP A 293 -8.83 7.14 18.86
CA ASP A 293 -9.02 8.21 19.85
C ASP A 293 -8.63 9.61 19.36
N ASP A 294 -7.74 9.68 18.37
CA ASP A 294 -7.33 10.94 17.73
C ASP A 294 -8.36 11.49 16.72
N MET A 295 -9.43 10.77 16.43
CA MET A 295 -10.51 11.14 15.50
C MET A 295 -10.02 11.40 14.06
N ILE A 296 -8.84 10.93 13.70
CA ILE A 296 -8.19 11.10 12.40
C ILE A 296 -7.83 9.76 11.78
N HIS A 297 -7.11 8.91 12.52
CA HIS A 297 -6.74 7.58 12.07
C HIS A 297 -7.92 6.61 12.22
N LEU A 298 -7.98 5.65 11.32
CA LEU A 298 -9.06 4.65 11.34
C LEU A 298 -8.84 3.64 12.46
N SER A 299 -9.95 3.18 13.05
CA SER A 299 -9.94 2.06 13.99
C SER A 299 -9.64 0.75 13.29
N LYS A 300 -9.19 -0.25 14.04
CA LYS A 300 -8.96 -1.62 13.52
C LYS A 300 -10.22 -2.22 12.89
N THR A 301 -11.41 -1.86 13.39
CA THR A 301 -12.69 -2.26 12.81
C THR A 301 -12.88 -1.69 11.40
N ALA A 302 -12.59 -0.39 11.21
CA ALA A 302 -12.68 0.24 9.90
C ALA A 302 -11.66 -0.31 8.92
N GLU A 303 -10.40 -0.52 9.34
CA GLU A 303 -9.37 -1.14 8.51
C GLU A 303 -9.77 -2.56 8.09
N GLY A 304 -10.32 -3.36 9.01
CA GLY A 304 -10.84 -4.70 8.72
C GLY A 304 -11.99 -4.68 7.72
N TYR A 305 -12.92 -3.73 7.86
CA TYR A 305 -14.01 -3.56 6.91
C TYR A 305 -13.51 -3.21 5.51
N ILE A 306 -12.56 -2.27 5.38
CA ILE A 306 -11.98 -1.93 4.08
C ILE A 306 -11.26 -3.13 3.47
N PHE A 307 -10.55 -3.92 4.29
CA PHE A 307 -9.94 -5.17 3.82
C PHE A 307 -11.00 -6.15 3.29
N GLU A 308 -12.13 -6.32 3.97
CA GLU A 308 -13.23 -7.17 3.50
C GLU A 308 -13.77 -6.68 2.15
N ARG A 309 -13.95 -5.35 1.99
CA ARG A 309 -14.37 -4.75 0.70
C ARG A 309 -13.34 -5.01 -0.41
N MET A 310 -12.02 -4.93 -0.10
CA MET A 310 -10.96 -5.30 -1.04
C MET A 310 -11.01 -6.80 -1.39
N ALA A 311 -11.21 -7.65 -0.40
CA ALA A 311 -11.34 -9.09 -0.63
C ALA A 311 -12.60 -9.44 -1.46
N GLU A 312 -13.72 -8.75 -1.26
CA GLU A 312 -14.91 -8.86 -2.11
C GLU A 312 -14.63 -8.47 -3.56
N THR A 313 -13.79 -7.46 -3.77
CA THR A 313 -13.45 -6.92 -5.10
C THR A 313 -12.44 -7.80 -5.84
N TYR A 314 -11.38 -8.24 -5.15
CA TYR A 314 -10.20 -8.82 -5.78
C TYR A 314 -10.00 -10.31 -5.51
N CYS A 315 -10.73 -10.93 -4.57
CA CYS A 315 -10.56 -12.34 -4.24
C CYS A 315 -11.76 -13.17 -4.65
N SER A 316 -11.51 -14.38 -5.16
CA SER A 316 -12.56 -15.34 -5.42
C SER A 316 -13.30 -15.76 -4.12
N GLU A 317 -14.49 -16.36 -4.25
CA GLU A 317 -15.18 -16.97 -3.11
C GLU A 317 -14.30 -17.99 -2.39
N LYS A 318 -13.60 -18.83 -3.16
CA LYS A 318 -12.65 -19.82 -2.64
C LYS A 318 -11.54 -19.16 -1.83
N THR A 319 -10.91 -18.10 -2.35
CA THR A 319 -9.84 -17.37 -1.63
C THR A 319 -10.37 -16.73 -0.34
N ARG A 320 -11.59 -16.19 -0.36
CA ARG A 320 -12.22 -15.62 0.85
C ARG A 320 -12.53 -16.69 1.90
N GLU A 321 -12.89 -17.90 1.50
CA GLU A 321 -13.00 -19.03 2.43
C GLU A 321 -11.64 -19.42 3.02
N ASP A 322 -10.61 -19.45 2.22
CA ASP A 322 -9.26 -19.76 2.68
C ASP A 322 -8.72 -18.68 3.62
N ILE A 323 -8.99 -17.39 3.36
CA ILE A 323 -8.72 -16.30 4.30
C ILE A 323 -9.35 -16.59 5.66
N ARG A 324 -10.64 -16.97 5.72
CA ARG A 324 -11.31 -17.30 6.99
C ARG A 324 -10.65 -18.45 7.75
N LYS A 325 -10.15 -19.47 7.01
CA LYS A 325 -9.41 -20.59 7.62
C LYS A 325 -8.08 -20.13 8.21
N VAL A 326 -7.33 -19.31 7.45
CA VAL A 326 -6.05 -18.75 7.91
C VAL A 326 -6.26 -17.83 9.12
N GLU A 327 -7.26 -16.95 9.11
CA GLU A 327 -7.59 -16.10 10.27
C GLU A 327 -7.90 -16.92 11.52
N LYS A 328 -8.68 -17.99 11.39
CA LYS A 328 -8.96 -18.89 12.51
C LYS A 328 -7.69 -19.54 13.05
N PHE A 329 -6.82 -19.99 12.17
CA PHE A 329 -5.52 -20.55 12.53
C PHE A 329 -4.63 -19.51 13.20
N MET A 330 -4.51 -18.30 12.66
CA MET A 330 -3.70 -17.24 13.23
C MET A 330 -4.20 -16.78 14.61
N LYS A 331 -5.51 -16.83 14.89
CA LYS A 331 -6.04 -16.63 16.25
C LYS A 331 -5.52 -17.68 17.22
N MET A 332 -5.37 -18.93 16.78
CA MET A 332 -4.79 -20.00 17.59
C MET A 332 -3.28 -19.78 17.83
N VAL A 333 -2.54 -19.39 16.80
CA VAL A 333 -1.09 -19.09 16.89
C VAL A 333 -0.82 -17.92 17.84
N ASN A 334 -1.63 -16.86 17.77
CA ASN A 334 -1.49 -15.66 18.59
C ASN A 334 -2.04 -15.83 20.02
N HIS A 335 -2.52 -17.02 20.38
CA HIS A 335 -2.97 -17.29 21.74
C HIS A 335 -1.78 -17.24 22.71
N ARG A 336 -1.90 -16.43 23.78
CA ARG A 336 -0.83 -16.25 24.76
C ARG A 336 -0.58 -17.55 25.54
N ILE A 337 0.61 -18.10 25.40
CA ILE A 337 1.10 -19.21 26.20
C ILE A 337 1.49 -18.68 27.59
N GLN A 338 0.95 -19.28 28.65
CA GLN A 338 1.22 -18.86 30.03
C GLN A 338 2.42 -19.61 30.64
N ASP A 339 2.61 -20.89 30.27
CA ASP A 339 3.71 -21.73 30.75
C ASP A 339 4.29 -22.52 29.58
N GLU A 340 5.48 -22.10 29.13
CA GLU A 340 6.19 -22.74 28.01
C GLU A 340 6.72 -24.14 28.36
N SER A 341 6.87 -24.49 29.65
CA SER A 341 7.45 -25.74 30.11
C SER A 341 6.39 -26.85 30.28
N SER A 342 5.11 -26.52 30.20
CA SER A 342 4.04 -27.51 30.43
C SER A 342 3.88 -28.51 29.31
N THR A 343 3.52 -29.75 29.65
CA THR A 343 3.19 -30.79 28.66
C THR A 343 1.98 -30.38 27.78
N ALA A 344 1.04 -29.64 28.37
CA ALA A 344 -0.11 -29.12 27.64
C ALA A 344 0.31 -28.10 26.55
N THR A 345 1.31 -27.26 26.82
CA THR A 345 1.88 -26.35 25.83
C THR A 345 2.58 -27.09 24.71
N ALA A 346 3.35 -28.14 25.03
CA ALA A 346 4.01 -28.96 24.01
C ALA A 346 2.99 -29.65 23.08
N GLU A 347 1.89 -30.19 23.61
CA GLU A 347 0.80 -30.76 22.84
C GLU A 347 0.08 -29.72 21.99
N PHE A 348 -0.14 -28.51 22.51
CA PHE A 348 -0.75 -27.41 21.81
C PHE A 348 0.09 -26.95 20.60
N LEU A 349 1.42 -26.77 20.78
CA LEU A 349 2.34 -26.42 19.70
C LEU A 349 2.41 -27.52 18.63
N LYS A 350 2.42 -28.80 19.04
CA LYS A 350 2.35 -29.93 18.10
C LYS A 350 1.07 -29.89 17.27
N LYS A 351 -0.06 -29.58 17.90
CA LYS A 351 -1.34 -29.42 17.20
C LYS A 351 -1.33 -28.24 16.21
N GLN A 352 -0.72 -27.10 16.61
CA GLN A 352 -0.54 -25.96 15.71
C GLN A 352 0.26 -26.36 14.47
N HIS A 353 1.39 -27.05 14.65
CA HIS A 353 2.23 -27.48 13.53
C HIS A 353 1.51 -28.42 12.57
N ILE A 354 0.74 -29.39 13.10
CA ILE A 354 -0.07 -30.29 12.28
C ILE A 354 -1.14 -29.53 11.47
N GLU A 355 -1.83 -28.58 12.11
CA GLU A 355 -2.85 -27.78 11.42
C GLU A 355 -2.24 -26.82 10.38
N ALA A 356 -1.04 -26.28 10.64
CA ALA A 356 -0.29 -25.48 9.68
C ALA A 356 0.02 -26.28 8.41
N GLN A 357 0.63 -27.49 8.56
CA GLN A 357 0.94 -28.37 7.44
C GLN A 357 -0.30 -28.76 6.63
N LYS A 358 -1.41 -29.00 7.32
CA LYS A 358 -2.68 -29.31 6.67
C LYS A 358 -3.19 -28.12 5.83
N LEU A 359 -3.16 -26.89 6.38
CA LEU A 359 -3.59 -25.71 5.65
C LEU A 359 -2.69 -25.45 4.44
N GLU A 360 -1.36 -25.55 4.61
CA GLU A 360 -0.39 -25.37 3.51
C GLU A 360 -0.60 -26.41 2.40
N SER A 361 -0.98 -27.66 2.75
CA SER A 361 -1.29 -28.67 1.74
C SER A 361 -2.61 -28.45 1.00
N GLN A 362 -3.56 -27.71 1.59
CA GLN A 362 -4.89 -27.42 1.03
C GLN A 362 -4.96 -26.10 0.27
N ILE A 363 -4.10 -25.16 0.58
CA ILE A 363 -4.13 -23.80 0.04
C ILE A 363 -2.82 -23.56 -0.71
N ALA A 364 -2.89 -23.61 -2.04
CA ALA A 364 -1.73 -23.38 -2.89
C ALA A 364 -1.13 -21.99 -2.66
N GLY A 365 0.18 -21.94 -2.48
CA GLY A 365 0.91 -20.66 -2.24
C GLY A 365 0.91 -20.18 -0.79
N LEU A 366 0.15 -20.81 0.12
CA LEU A 366 0.17 -20.44 1.54
C LEU A 366 1.46 -20.91 2.21
N VAL A 367 2.11 -20.00 2.96
CA VAL A 367 3.30 -20.28 3.80
C VAL A 367 3.05 -19.71 5.18
N LEU A 368 2.99 -20.56 6.20
CA LEU A 368 2.62 -20.16 7.56
C LEU A 368 3.81 -19.90 8.48
N ASN A 369 4.96 -20.54 8.27
CA ASN A 369 6.18 -20.34 9.08
C ASN A 369 5.90 -20.33 10.59
N VAL A 370 5.33 -21.44 11.15
CA VAL A 370 5.00 -21.61 12.57
C VAL A 370 5.64 -22.85 13.17
#